data_c45c85d56f954d7f4b9d0ceac9ec712b
#
_entry.id   c45c85d56f954d7f4b9d0ceac9ec712b
#
_cell.length_a   1.000
_cell.length_b   1.000
_cell.length_c   1.000
_cell.angle_alpha   90.00
_cell.angle_beta   90.00
_cell.angle_gamma   90.00
#
_symmetry.space_group_name_H-M   'P 1'
#
loop_
_entity.id
_entity.type
_entity.pdbx_description
1 polymer ?
#
loop_
_entity_poly.entity_id
_entity_poly.type
_entity_poly.pdbx_seq_one_letter_code
_entity_poly.pdbx_strand_id
1 'polypeptide(L)'
;MGLWKKVVDTVKLEEVQRMLVEADFGVAATNETVEKLSRADTVDQASLERIVVEQLGPAAAPLAHAPEPPTVILIFGVNGTGKTTSVAKLARRLQGEGRSVMLAAADTFRAGATEQLKVWADRLGTPFVGASHRGDPAAVAFDAVEAAVSRGVDTVLVDTAGRLHTDERLREELKKVVRVVGKRRAGAPHESLLVLDATIGQNAVRQAEAFAAAVPLTGLVITKLDGTAKGGSVVALRRAVPVPIRFLGTGETLEDLELFDPVRFAHRLVSE
;
A
#
# COMPACT_ATOMS: atom_id res chain seq x y z
N MET A 1 4.68 -22.64 -2.16
CA MET A 1 4.06 -23.98 -2.25
C MET A 1 2.57 -23.77 -2.13
N GLY A 2 1.81 -23.99 -3.21
CA GLY A 2 0.39 -23.60 -3.32
C GLY A 2 -0.49 -24.28 -2.26
N LEU A 3 -1.56 -23.59 -1.86
CA LEU A 3 -2.53 -24.06 -0.88
C LEU A 3 -3.10 -25.46 -1.24
N TRP A 4 -3.20 -25.78 -2.54
CA TRP A 4 -3.80 -27.01 -3.05
C TRP A 4 -2.83 -28.14 -3.41
N LYS A 5 -1.52 -27.94 -3.45
CA LYS A 5 -0.55 -29.02 -3.74
C LYS A 5 -0.57 -30.18 -2.74
N LYS A 6 -1.25 -30.03 -1.61
CA LYS A 6 -1.39 -31.06 -0.54
C LYS A 6 -2.73 -31.80 -0.57
N VAL A 7 -3.67 -31.45 -1.44
CA VAL A 7 -5.03 -31.98 -1.39
C VAL A 7 -5.40 -32.59 -2.74
N VAL A 8 -5.30 -33.91 -2.82
CA VAL A 8 -5.80 -34.73 -3.93
C VAL A 8 -7.10 -35.38 -3.43
N ASP A 9 -8.18 -35.17 -4.22
CA ASP A 9 -9.47 -35.86 -4.13
C ASP A 9 -10.16 -35.92 -2.75
N THR A 10 -11.21 -35.12 -2.59
CA THR A 10 -12.09 -34.96 -1.45
C THR A 10 -11.58 -34.04 -0.35
N VAL A 11 -11.59 -32.74 -0.63
CA VAL A 11 -11.21 -31.69 0.35
C VAL A 11 -12.24 -31.68 1.48
N LYS A 12 -11.87 -32.10 2.68
CA LYS A 12 -12.67 -31.84 3.87
C LYS A 12 -12.58 -30.35 4.20
N LEU A 13 -13.72 -29.69 4.43
CA LEU A 13 -13.76 -28.26 4.80
C LEU A 13 -12.84 -27.91 5.97
N GLU A 14 -12.63 -28.84 6.92
CA GLU A 14 -11.70 -28.70 8.03
C GLU A 14 -10.24 -28.57 7.58
N GLU A 15 -9.85 -29.25 6.50
CA GLU A 15 -8.50 -29.12 5.93
C GLU A 15 -8.32 -27.77 5.24
N VAL A 16 -9.33 -27.32 4.49
CA VAL A 16 -9.32 -25.96 3.89
C VAL A 16 -9.23 -24.91 4.98
N GLN A 17 -10.02 -25.02 6.04
CA GLN A 17 -9.98 -24.09 7.17
C GLN A 17 -8.57 -24.01 7.77
N ARG A 18 -7.92 -25.14 7.99
CA ARG A 18 -6.54 -25.18 8.51
C ARG A 18 -5.55 -24.48 7.55
N MET A 19 -5.64 -24.79 6.27
CA MET A 19 -4.79 -24.19 5.24
C MET A 19 -4.94 -22.66 5.18
N LEU A 20 -6.18 -22.17 5.24
CA LEU A 20 -6.45 -20.72 5.25
C LEU A 20 -5.87 -20.05 6.49
N VAL A 21 -5.95 -20.69 7.66
CA VAL A 21 -5.33 -20.18 8.90
C VAL A 21 -3.82 -20.16 8.78
N GLU A 22 -3.21 -21.24 8.28
CA GLU A 22 -1.75 -21.32 8.04
C GLU A 22 -1.25 -20.26 7.03
N ALA A 23 -2.09 -19.93 6.03
CA ALA A 23 -1.83 -18.87 5.07
C ALA A 23 -2.10 -17.44 5.59
N ASP A 24 -2.51 -17.31 6.86
CA ASP A 24 -2.75 -16.03 7.55
C ASP A 24 -3.96 -15.22 7.04
N PHE A 25 -5.02 -15.90 6.58
CA PHE A 25 -6.28 -15.25 6.18
C PHE A 25 -6.97 -14.49 7.32
N GLY A 26 -6.61 -14.82 8.58
CA GLY A 26 -7.32 -14.34 9.75
C GLY A 26 -8.67 -15.03 9.95
N VAL A 27 -9.16 -15.02 11.19
CA VAL A 27 -10.34 -15.81 11.58
C VAL A 27 -11.58 -15.44 10.79
N ALA A 28 -11.84 -14.16 10.60
CA ALA A 28 -13.06 -13.68 9.96
C ALA A 28 -13.12 -14.06 8.47
N ALA A 29 -12.03 -13.86 7.72
CA ALA A 29 -11.97 -14.23 6.30
C ALA A 29 -11.99 -15.76 6.12
N THR A 30 -11.30 -16.51 6.99
CA THR A 30 -11.33 -17.97 7.00
C THR A 30 -12.76 -18.50 7.17
N ASN A 31 -13.47 -18.05 8.20
CA ASN A 31 -14.84 -18.50 8.47
C ASN A 31 -15.78 -18.21 7.32
N GLU A 32 -15.73 -17.00 6.74
CA GLU A 32 -16.53 -16.64 5.58
C GLU A 32 -16.21 -17.50 4.36
N THR A 33 -14.90 -17.76 4.11
CA THR A 33 -14.49 -18.63 3.00
C THR A 33 -15.05 -20.04 3.16
N VAL A 34 -14.91 -20.65 4.36
CA VAL A 34 -15.42 -21.99 4.66
C VAL A 34 -16.93 -22.04 4.55
N GLU A 35 -17.66 -21.03 5.06
CA GLU A 35 -19.10 -20.92 4.93
C GLU A 35 -19.56 -20.86 3.47
N LYS A 36 -18.91 -20.03 2.64
CA LYS A 36 -19.22 -19.95 1.21
C LYS A 36 -18.90 -21.26 0.47
N LEU A 37 -17.78 -21.90 0.79
CA LEU A 37 -17.42 -23.20 0.23
C LEU A 37 -18.43 -24.30 0.60
N SER A 38 -18.95 -24.30 1.82
CA SER A 38 -19.96 -25.29 2.27
C SER A 38 -21.28 -25.18 1.52
N ARG A 39 -21.56 -24.03 0.90
CA ARG A 39 -22.76 -23.77 0.09
C ARG A 39 -22.50 -23.86 -1.42
N ALA A 40 -21.27 -24.07 -1.84
CA ALA A 40 -20.92 -24.21 -3.24
C ALA A 40 -21.31 -25.60 -3.77
N ASP A 41 -21.64 -25.69 -5.05
CA ASP A 41 -21.99 -26.95 -5.73
C ASP A 41 -20.82 -27.95 -5.71
N THR A 42 -19.57 -27.40 -5.74
CA THR A 42 -18.33 -28.17 -5.68
C THR A 42 -17.35 -27.50 -4.72
N VAL A 43 -16.63 -28.30 -3.95
CA VAL A 43 -15.53 -27.85 -3.09
C VAL A 43 -14.22 -28.15 -3.80
N ASP A 44 -13.81 -27.25 -4.67
CA ASP A 44 -12.62 -27.39 -5.51
C ASP A 44 -11.80 -26.08 -5.54
N GLN A 45 -10.65 -26.14 -6.21
CA GLN A 45 -9.73 -25.01 -6.35
C GLN A 45 -10.42 -23.80 -7.00
N ALA A 46 -11.21 -24.02 -8.05
CA ALA A 46 -11.89 -22.96 -8.78
C ALA A 46 -12.93 -22.22 -7.91
N SER A 47 -13.64 -22.97 -7.06
CA SER A 47 -14.58 -22.40 -6.09
C SER A 47 -13.87 -21.58 -5.03
N LEU A 48 -12.72 -22.02 -4.53
CA LEU A 48 -11.89 -21.25 -3.60
C LEU A 48 -11.34 -19.98 -4.26
N GLU A 49 -10.78 -20.07 -5.45
CA GLU A 49 -10.27 -18.89 -6.19
C GLU A 49 -11.38 -17.84 -6.37
N ARG A 50 -12.58 -18.26 -6.79
CA ARG A 50 -13.72 -17.35 -6.97
C ARG A 50 -14.11 -16.66 -5.67
N ILE A 51 -14.15 -17.39 -4.54
CA ILE A 51 -14.48 -16.81 -3.23
C ILE A 51 -13.39 -15.83 -2.79
N VAL A 52 -12.13 -16.15 -3.00
CA VAL A 52 -11.00 -15.24 -2.69
C VAL A 52 -11.09 -13.97 -3.55
N VAL A 53 -11.36 -14.07 -4.84
CA VAL A 53 -11.57 -12.90 -5.72
C VAL A 53 -12.71 -12.02 -5.21
N GLU A 54 -13.82 -12.62 -4.79
CA GLU A 54 -14.95 -11.89 -4.23
C GLU A 54 -14.56 -11.12 -2.96
N GLN A 55 -13.80 -11.75 -2.06
CA GLN A 55 -13.32 -11.11 -0.82
C GLN A 55 -12.29 -10.00 -1.08
N LEU A 56 -11.45 -10.14 -2.07
CA LEU A 56 -10.50 -9.11 -2.50
C LEU A 56 -11.22 -7.91 -3.13
N GLY A 57 -12.40 -8.13 -3.69
CA GLY A 57 -13.20 -7.11 -4.37
C GLY A 57 -12.65 -6.75 -5.75
N PRO A 58 -13.19 -5.71 -6.39
CA PRO A 58 -12.79 -5.31 -7.73
C PRO A 58 -11.37 -4.74 -7.76
N ALA A 59 -10.75 -4.79 -8.93
CA ALA A 59 -9.50 -4.07 -9.20
C ALA A 59 -9.68 -2.57 -8.92
N ALA A 60 -8.60 -1.93 -8.45
CA ALA A 60 -8.64 -0.51 -8.16
C ALA A 60 -8.78 0.33 -9.44
N ALA A 61 -9.52 1.41 -9.35
CA ALA A 61 -9.49 2.45 -10.38
C ALA A 61 -8.07 3.02 -10.52
N PRO A 62 -7.69 3.62 -11.64
CA PRO A 62 -6.44 4.35 -11.78
C PRO A 62 -6.24 5.39 -10.66
N LEU A 63 -5.00 5.75 -10.38
CA LEU A 63 -4.71 6.82 -9.42
C LEU A 63 -5.42 8.12 -9.84
N ALA A 64 -5.91 8.84 -8.85
CA ALA A 64 -6.55 10.13 -9.08
C ALA A 64 -5.61 11.11 -9.79
N HIS A 65 -6.17 11.93 -10.66
CA HIS A 65 -5.52 13.08 -11.25
C HIS A 65 -6.18 14.36 -10.75
N ALA A 66 -5.39 15.31 -10.30
CA ALA A 66 -5.91 16.64 -10.02
C ALA A 66 -6.40 17.29 -11.32
N PRO A 67 -7.52 18.03 -11.30
CA PRO A 67 -7.98 18.79 -12.46
C PRO A 67 -6.94 19.80 -12.97
N GLU A 68 -6.14 20.29 -12.03
CA GLU A 68 -4.98 21.16 -12.29
C GLU A 68 -3.77 20.62 -11.52
N PRO A 69 -2.56 20.55 -12.12
CA PRO A 69 -1.37 20.08 -11.45
C PRO A 69 -0.94 20.99 -10.27
N PRO A 70 -0.25 20.44 -9.27
CA PRO A 70 0.14 19.03 -9.14
C PRO A 70 -0.94 18.16 -8.53
N THR A 71 -0.96 16.88 -8.93
CA THR A 71 -1.56 15.80 -8.12
C THR A 71 -0.68 15.56 -6.90
N VAL A 72 -1.23 15.60 -5.70
CA VAL A 72 -0.50 15.36 -4.45
C VAL A 72 -0.83 13.97 -3.93
N ILE A 73 0.18 13.13 -3.77
CA ILE A 73 0.07 11.75 -3.27
C ILE A 73 0.89 11.65 -1.99
N LEU A 74 0.22 11.36 -0.87
CA LEU A 74 0.88 11.09 0.41
C LEU A 74 1.12 9.59 0.58
N ILE A 75 2.31 9.21 1.04
CA ILE A 75 2.70 7.82 1.26
C ILE A 75 2.90 7.60 2.76
N PHE A 76 2.06 6.75 3.35
CA PHE A 76 2.06 6.39 4.76
C PHE A 76 2.57 4.96 4.96
N GLY A 77 2.88 4.60 6.20
CA GLY A 77 3.25 3.24 6.61
C GLY A 77 4.30 3.26 7.73
N VAL A 78 4.46 2.15 8.46
CA VAL A 78 5.46 2.08 9.52
C VAL A 78 6.88 1.96 8.97
N ASN A 79 7.88 2.17 9.85
CA ASN A 79 9.28 2.02 9.45
C ASN A 79 9.56 0.58 9.01
N GLY A 80 10.33 0.43 7.94
CA GLY A 80 10.72 -0.88 7.40
C GLY A 80 9.70 -1.53 6.45
N THR A 81 8.51 -0.95 6.24
CA THR A 81 7.53 -1.48 5.27
C THR A 81 7.87 -1.21 3.80
N GLY A 82 8.95 -0.47 3.51
CA GLY A 82 9.31 -0.15 2.12
C GLY A 82 8.69 1.13 1.57
N LYS A 83 8.25 2.09 2.43
CA LYS A 83 7.67 3.37 1.98
C LYS A 83 8.57 4.10 0.98
N THR A 84 9.78 4.45 1.38
CA THR A 84 10.73 5.21 0.55
C THR A 84 11.03 4.51 -0.78
N THR A 85 11.15 3.18 -0.75
CA THR A 85 11.31 2.37 -1.97
C THR A 85 10.05 2.40 -2.83
N SER A 86 8.86 2.31 -2.22
CA SER A 86 7.58 2.41 -2.94
C SER A 86 7.38 3.79 -3.57
N VAL A 87 7.81 4.87 -2.91
CA VAL A 87 7.84 6.22 -3.48
C VAL A 87 8.68 6.25 -4.75
N ALA A 88 9.90 5.70 -4.71
CA ALA A 88 10.79 5.66 -5.88
C ALA A 88 10.22 4.83 -7.04
N LYS A 89 9.66 3.64 -6.74
CA LYS A 89 9.00 2.78 -7.74
C LYS A 89 7.78 3.46 -8.36
N LEU A 90 6.96 4.11 -7.54
CA LEU A 90 5.79 4.85 -8.03
C LEU A 90 6.21 6.05 -8.88
N ALA A 91 7.27 6.77 -8.51
CA ALA A 91 7.83 7.85 -9.31
C ALA A 91 8.26 7.35 -10.68
N ARG A 92 9.03 6.24 -10.71
CA ARG A 92 9.47 5.60 -11.97
C ARG A 92 8.30 5.21 -12.87
N ARG A 93 7.26 4.62 -12.28
CA ARG A 93 6.04 4.25 -12.99
C ARG A 93 5.34 5.47 -13.60
N LEU A 94 5.12 6.52 -12.81
CA LEU A 94 4.47 7.75 -13.27
C LEU A 94 5.27 8.47 -14.37
N GLN A 95 6.61 8.46 -14.27
CA GLN A 95 7.48 8.95 -15.36
C GLN A 95 7.31 8.12 -16.63
N GLY A 96 7.18 6.79 -16.51
CA GLY A 96 6.88 5.90 -17.64
C GLY A 96 5.51 6.17 -18.28
N GLU A 97 4.58 6.73 -17.54
CA GLU A 97 3.27 7.21 -17.99
C GLU A 97 3.33 8.64 -18.56
N GLY A 98 4.52 9.24 -18.69
CA GLY A 98 4.75 10.57 -19.24
C GLY A 98 4.52 11.73 -18.27
N ARG A 99 4.40 11.45 -16.95
CA ARG A 99 4.18 12.48 -15.92
C ARG A 99 5.50 12.99 -15.36
N SER A 100 5.62 14.29 -15.19
CA SER A 100 6.69 14.86 -14.38
C SER A 100 6.40 14.66 -12.89
N VAL A 101 7.43 14.28 -12.12
CA VAL A 101 7.28 13.93 -10.71
C VAL A 101 8.26 14.73 -9.86
N MET A 102 7.84 15.15 -8.67
CA MET A 102 8.69 15.72 -7.62
C MET A 102 8.62 14.85 -6.37
N LEU A 103 9.75 14.62 -5.71
CA LEU A 103 9.82 13.88 -4.44
C LEU A 103 9.98 14.84 -3.26
N ALA A 104 9.24 14.56 -2.18
CA ALA A 104 9.30 15.31 -0.93
C ALA A 104 9.59 14.40 0.26
N ALA A 105 10.68 14.70 1.00
CA ALA A 105 11.12 13.93 2.18
C ALA A 105 10.52 14.52 3.46
N ALA A 106 9.29 14.10 3.81
CA ALA A 106 8.62 14.48 5.05
C ALA A 106 8.86 13.50 6.22
N ASP A 107 9.72 12.47 6.07
CA ASP A 107 10.25 11.67 7.19
C ASP A 107 11.49 12.35 7.80
N THR A 108 11.26 13.48 8.46
CA THR A 108 12.33 14.35 8.98
C THR A 108 12.94 13.87 10.30
N PHE A 109 12.33 12.91 10.97
CA PHE A 109 12.80 12.39 12.27
C PHE A 109 13.78 11.23 12.15
N ARG A 110 13.77 10.52 11.03
CA ARG A 110 14.67 9.39 10.81
C ARG A 110 15.95 9.87 10.15
N ALA A 111 17.08 9.70 10.89
CA ALA A 111 18.39 10.00 10.33
C ALA A 111 18.60 9.20 9.04
N GLY A 112 19.04 9.88 7.98
CA GLY A 112 19.27 9.26 6.68
C GLY A 112 18.05 9.03 5.79
N ALA A 113 16.81 9.27 6.26
CA ALA A 113 15.61 9.11 5.41
C ALA A 113 15.57 10.12 4.26
N THR A 114 15.90 11.37 4.57
CA THR A 114 16.00 12.45 3.58
C THR A 114 17.06 12.15 2.53
N GLU A 115 18.25 11.72 2.96
CA GLU A 115 19.37 11.34 2.08
C GLU A 115 19.00 10.12 1.22
N GLN A 116 18.33 9.12 1.80
CA GLN A 116 17.88 7.94 1.06
C GLN A 116 16.93 8.32 -0.07
N LEU A 117 15.93 9.17 0.19
CA LEU A 117 14.98 9.63 -0.83
C LEU A 117 15.67 10.54 -1.85
N LYS A 118 16.65 11.35 -1.44
CA LYS A 118 17.45 12.17 -2.34
C LYS A 118 18.25 11.33 -3.34
N VAL A 119 18.87 10.23 -2.89
CA VAL A 119 19.57 9.30 -3.79
C VAL A 119 18.63 8.75 -4.86
N TRP A 120 17.38 8.44 -4.50
CA TRP A 120 16.37 8.02 -5.48
C TRP A 120 15.97 9.15 -6.43
N ALA A 121 15.80 10.38 -5.93
CA ALA A 121 15.51 11.53 -6.77
C ALA A 121 16.62 11.78 -7.81
N ASP A 122 17.87 11.71 -7.37
CA ASP A 122 19.04 11.89 -8.26
C ASP A 122 19.11 10.77 -9.34
N ARG A 123 18.83 9.50 -8.97
CA ARG A 123 18.77 8.36 -9.91
C ARG A 123 17.65 8.48 -10.94
N LEU A 124 16.50 9.02 -10.52
CA LEU A 124 15.33 9.22 -11.38
C LEU A 124 15.37 10.52 -12.17
N GLY A 125 16.36 11.39 -11.93
CA GLY A 125 16.45 12.72 -12.53
C GLY A 125 15.25 13.60 -12.19
N THR A 126 14.69 13.48 -10.96
CA THR A 126 13.46 14.16 -10.55
C THR A 126 13.74 15.25 -9.51
N PRO A 127 13.03 16.38 -9.53
CA PRO A 127 13.12 17.41 -8.50
C PRO A 127 12.86 16.85 -7.10
N PHE A 128 13.58 17.39 -6.13
CA PHE A 128 13.52 16.95 -4.74
C PHE A 128 13.34 18.14 -3.79
N VAL A 129 12.51 17.95 -2.76
CA VAL A 129 12.35 18.86 -1.63
C VAL A 129 12.53 18.06 -0.33
N GLY A 130 13.36 18.57 0.54
CA GLY A 130 13.61 17.98 1.87
C GLY A 130 14.08 19.04 2.85
N ALA A 131 13.90 18.79 4.14
CA ALA A 131 14.41 19.65 5.20
C ALA A 131 15.64 19.04 5.87
N SER A 132 16.36 19.88 6.65
CA SER A 132 17.33 19.42 7.60
C SER A 132 16.69 18.49 8.65
N HIS A 133 17.51 17.69 9.31
CA HIS A 133 17.07 16.78 10.38
C HIS A 133 16.19 17.51 11.42
N ARG A 134 15.05 16.90 11.77
CA ARG A 134 14.00 17.45 12.65
C ARG A 134 13.26 18.70 12.14
N GLY A 135 13.28 18.95 10.83
CA GLY A 135 12.38 19.93 10.23
C GLY A 135 10.89 19.56 10.38
N ASP A 136 10.00 20.53 10.19
CA ASP A 136 8.54 20.28 10.23
C ASP A 136 8.10 19.52 8.96
N PRO A 137 7.57 18.27 9.06
CA PRO A 137 7.09 17.50 7.92
C PRO A 137 6.02 18.22 7.10
N ALA A 138 5.15 18.97 7.77
CA ALA A 138 4.10 19.72 7.09
C ALA A 138 4.65 20.90 6.28
N ALA A 139 5.74 21.55 6.75
CA ALA A 139 6.43 22.56 5.97
C ALA A 139 7.07 21.98 4.71
N VAL A 140 7.74 20.83 4.83
CA VAL A 140 8.32 20.13 3.66
C VAL A 140 7.25 19.80 2.62
N ALA A 141 6.10 19.25 3.05
CA ALA A 141 5.00 18.95 2.16
C ALA A 141 4.43 20.20 1.49
N PHE A 142 4.29 21.30 2.24
CA PHE A 142 3.86 22.60 1.71
C PHE A 142 4.82 23.14 0.66
N ASP A 143 6.11 23.20 0.99
CA ASP A 143 7.17 23.72 0.10
C ASP A 143 7.27 22.89 -1.19
N ALA A 144 7.07 21.58 -1.11
CA ALA A 144 7.06 20.69 -2.27
C ALA A 144 5.86 21.01 -3.20
N VAL A 145 4.68 21.24 -2.66
CA VAL A 145 3.50 21.61 -3.46
C VAL A 145 3.70 22.98 -4.09
N GLU A 146 4.24 23.97 -3.35
CA GLU A 146 4.60 25.29 -3.88
C GLU A 146 5.61 25.21 -5.04
N ALA A 147 6.69 24.46 -4.81
CA ALA A 147 7.72 24.27 -5.82
C ALA A 147 7.18 23.55 -7.07
N ALA A 148 6.28 22.59 -6.90
CA ALA A 148 5.65 21.88 -8.01
C ALA A 148 4.74 22.79 -8.84
N VAL A 149 3.91 23.61 -8.19
CA VAL A 149 3.08 24.62 -8.86
C VAL A 149 3.96 25.58 -9.67
N SER A 150 5.01 26.13 -9.05
CA SER A 150 5.89 27.12 -9.71
C SER A 150 6.69 26.54 -10.89
N ARG A 151 6.97 25.22 -10.87
CA ARG A 151 7.75 24.53 -11.92
C ARG A 151 6.89 23.76 -12.93
N GLY A 152 5.56 23.78 -12.79
CA GLY A 152 4.65 23.05 -13.67
C GLY A 152 4.81 21.53 -13.58
N VAL A 153 5.11 20.99 -12.39
CA VAL A 153 5.26 19.54 -12.16
C VAL A 153 3.89 18.88 -12.00
N ASP A 154 3.66 17.73 -12.66
CA ASP A 154 2.34 17.06 -12.68
C ASP A 154 2.00 16.36 -11.36
N THR A 155 3.01 15.83 -10.65
CA THR A 155 2.77 15.03 -9.45
C THR A 155 3.81 15.27 -8.35
N VAL A 156 3.35 15.41 -7.12
CA VAL A 156 4.19 15.41 -5.91
C VAL A 156 3.96 14.14 -5.13
N LEU A 157 5.02 13.38 -4.86
CA LEU A 157 5.03 12.22 -3.97
C LEU A 157 5.69 12.62 -2.65
N VAL A 158 4.95 12.50 -1.55
CA VAL A 158 5.43 12.86 -0.21
C VAL A 158 5.66 11.61 0.62
N ASP A 159 6.92 11.31 0.95
CA ASP A 159 7.31 10.24 1.89
C ASP A 159 7.18 10.73 3.32
N THR A 160 6.29 10.12 4.12
CA THR A 160 6.00 10.56 5.49
C THR A 160 6.67 9.68 6.54
N ALA A 161 6.73 10.16 7.79
CA ALA A 161 7.23 9.40 8.92
C ALA A 161 6.37 8.15 9.24
N GLY A 162 6.97 7.12 9.86
CA GLY A 162 6.38 5.80 10.01
C GLY A 162 6.29 5.24 11.44
N ARG A 163 6.02 6.03 12.48
CA ARG A 163 6.00 5.59 13.90
C ARG A 163 4.60 5.51 14.52
N LEU A 164 3.55 5.29 13.74
CA LEU A 164 2.15 5.47 14.14
C LEU A 164 1.72 4.64 15.36
N HIS A 165 2.30 3.47 15.59
CA HIS A 165 1.83 2.53 16.61
C HIS A 165 2.21 2.89 18.04
N THR A 166 3.05 3.92 18.25
CA THR A 166 3.61 4.27 19.56
C THR A 166 3.40 5.71 20.00
N ASP A 167 2.89 6.62 19.13
CA ASP A 167 2.93 8.06 19.45
C ASP A 167 1.70 8.82 18.91
N GLU A 168 0.87 9.35 19.83
CA GLU A 168 -0.24 10.28 19.54
C GLU A 168 0.26 11.51 18.76
N ARG A 169 1.48 11.99 19.05
CA ARG A 169 2.09 13.13 18.36
C ARG A 169 2.26 12.88 16.88
N LEU A 170 2.62 11.64 16.50
CA LEU A 170 2.75 11.32 15.07
C LEU A 170 1.41 11.32 14.34
N ARG A 171 0.33 10.86 15.00
CA ARG A 171 -1.01 10.97 14.43
C ARG A 171 -1.37 12.42 14.13
N GLU A 172 -1.13 13.31 15.07
CA GLU A 172 -1.37 14.73 14.89
C GLU A 172 -0.46 15.35 13.80
N GLU A 173 0.78 14.89 13.71
CA GLU A 173 1.69 15.29 12.64
C GLU A 173 1.18 14.88 11.26
N LEU A 174 0.75 13.62 11.09
CA LEU A 174 0.18 13.16 9.83
C LEU A 174 -1.11 13.90 9.47
N LYS A 175 -2.00 14.15 10.43
CA LYS A 175 -3.19 14.98 10.24
C LYS A 175 -2.81 16.41 9.84
N LYS A 176 -1.73 16.96 10.42
CA LYS A 176 -1.21 18.28 10.07
C LYS A 176 -0.73 18.32 8.62
N VAL A 177 0.03 17.29 8.16
CA VAL A 177 0.47 17.17 6.76
C VAL A 177 -0.74 17.16 5.83
N VAL A 178 -1.72 16.28 6.06
CA VAL A 178 -2.96 16.19 5.27
C VAL A 178 -3.67 17.55 5.19
N ARG A 179 -3.84 18.21 6.33
CA ARG A 179 -4.50 19.52 6.40
C ARG A 179 -3.75 20.60 5.63
N VAL A 180 -2.41 20.62 5.72
CA VAL A 180 -1.58 21.65 5.11
C VAL A 180 -1.57 21.53 3.59
N VAL A 181 -1.43 20.32 3.04
CA VAL A 181 -1.49 20.12 1.59
C VAL A 181 -2.88 20.44 1.04
N GLY A 182 -3.96 20.12 1.79
CA GLY A 182 -5.33 20.45 1.43
C GLY A 182 -5.63 21.96 1.41
N LYS A 183 -4.98 22.72 2.31
CA LYS A 183 -5.08 24.19 2.29
C LYS A 183 -4.35 24.81 1.10
N ARG A 184 -3.23 24.18 0.68
CA ARG A 184 -2.40 24.71 -0.41
C ARG A 184 -2.96 24.35 -1.78
N ARG A 185 -3.52 23.16 -1.93
CA ARG A 185 -4.08 22.67 -3.19
C ARG A 185 -5.48 22.11 -2.95
N ALA A 186 -6.48 22.68 -3.59
CA ALA A 186 -7.86 22.21 -3.45
C ALA A 186 -8.00 20.72 -3.82
N GLY A 187 -8.66 19.93 -2.99
CA GLY A 187 -8.82 18.51 -3.17
C GLY A 187 -7.62 17.64 -2.75
N ALA A 188 -6.48 18.24 -2.40
CA ALA A 188 -5.32 17.48 -1.91
C ALA A 188 -5.52 17.04 -0.44
N PRO A 189 -4.91 15.89 -0.05
CA PRO A 189 -4.21 14.95 -0.92
C PRO A 189 -5.18 14.25 -1.88
N HIS A 190 -4.80 14.10 -3.15
CA HIS A 190 -5.63 13.42 -4.16
C HIS A 190 -5.55 11.90 -4.00
N GLU A 191 -4.42 11.41 -3.46
CA GLU A 191 -4.25 10.04 -3.02
C GLU A 191 -3.50 9.99 -1.67
N SER A 192 -3.91 9.06 -0.84
CA SER A 192 -3.32 8.73 0.45
C SER A 192 -3.07 7.23 0.49
N LEU A 193 -1.86 6.81 0.16
CA LEU A 193 -1.50 5.41 0.01
C LEU A 193 -0.79 4.90 1.28
N LEU A 194 -1.27 3.79 1.83
CA LEU A 194 -0.65 3.10 2.95
C LEU A 194 0.19 1.93 2.46
N VAL A 195 1.49 1.96 2.79
CA VAL A 195 2.43 0.88 2.47
C VAL A 195 2.51 -0.09 3.65
N LEU A 196 2.24 -1.36 3.37
CA LEU A 196 2.18 -2.45 4.33
C LEU A 196 3.11 -3.59 3.89
N ASP A 197 3.76 -4.21 4.86
CA ASP A 197 4.63 -5.37 4.68
C ASP A 197 3.80 -6.65 4.81
N ALA A 198 3.73 -7.49 3.77
CA ALA A 198 2.98 -8.74 3.77
C ALA A 198 3.55 -9.78 4.74
N THR A 199 4.85 -9.71 5.06
CA THR A 199 5.53 -10.72 5.90
C THR A 199 5.08 -10.70 7.37
N ILE A 200 4.53 -9.56 7.83
CA ILE A 200 4.10 -9.40 9.23
C ILE A 200 2.66 -9.88 9.51
N GLY A 201 1.96 -10.38 8.48
CA GLY A 201 0.67 -11.03 8.64
C GLY A 201 -0.39 -10.17 9.34
N GLN A 202 -1.05 -10.71 10.37
CA GLN A 202 -2.11 -9.99 11.11
C GLN A 202 -1.66 -8.67 11.76
N ASN A 203 -0.36 -8.47 11.97
CA ASN A 203 0.12 -7.17 12.43
C ASN A 203 -0.05 -6.07 11.36
N ALA A 204 0.01 -6.41 10.06
CA ALA A 204 -0.30 -5.47 8.98
C ALA A 204 -1.75 -4.99 9.05
N VAL A 205 -2.70 -5.88 9.41
CA VAL A 205 -4.11 -5.54 9.60
C VAL A 205 -4.26 -4.48 10.70
N ARG A 206 -3.67 -4.70 11.87
CA ARG A 206 -3.70 -3.73 12.99
C ARG A 206 -3.08 -2.38 12.61
N GLN A 207 -2.00 -2.40 11.85
CA GLN A 207 -1.39 -1.17 11.33
C GLN A 207 -2.36 -0.44 10.38
N ALA A 208 -2.97 -1.16 9.45
CA ALA A 208 -3.92 -0.59 8.50
C ALA A 208 -5.11 0.08 9.20
N GLU A 209 -5.70 -0.57 10.20
CA GLU A 209 -6.78 -0.01 11.03
C GLU A 209 -6.34 1.27 11.76
N ALA A 210 -5.15 1.26 12.37
CA ALA A 210 -4.60 2.42 13.08
C ALA A 210 -4.37 3.63 12.14
N PHE A 211 -3.87 3.38 10.91
CA PHE A 211 -3.71 4.45 9.91
C PHE A 211 -5.05 4.93 9.36
N ALA A 212 -5.99 4.03 9.09
CA ALA A 212 -7.33 4.40 8.61
C ALA A 212 -8.10 5.25 9.63
N ALA A 213 -7.88 5.02 10.93
CA ALA A 213 -8.43 5.85 12.00
C ALA A 213 -7.75 7.23 12.12
N ALA A 214 -6.51 7.37 11.63
CA ALA A 214 -5.73 8.61 11.74
C ALA A 214 -5.87 9.54 10.53
N VAL A 215 -5.89 8.97 9.31
CA VAL A 215 -5.89 9.72 8.05
C VAL A 215 -6.83 9.08 7.02
N PRO A 216 -7.42 9.88 6.10
CA PRO A 216 -8.25 9.33 5.03
C PRO A 216 -7.38 8.58 4.02
N LEU A 217 -7.47 7.25 4.01
CA LEU A 217 -6.76 6.40 3.05
C LEU A 217 -7.57 6.26 1.76
N THR A 218 -6.87 6.21 0.60
CA THR A 218 -7.47 5.98 -0.72
C THR A 218 -6.99 4.68 -1.37
N GLY A 219 -5.95 4.05 -0.83
CA GLY A 219 -5.43 2.80 -1.35
C GLY A 219 -4.31 2.20 -0.51
N LEU A 220 -4.07 0.91 -0.75
CA LEU A 220 -3.00 0.14 -0.12
C LEU A 220 -1.92 -0.21 -1.13
N VAL A 221 -0.67 -0.24 -0.68
CA VAL A 221 0.49 -0.80 -1.38
C VAL A 221 1.03 -1.93 -0.53
N ILE A 222 1.02 -3.15 -1.05
CA ILE A 222 1.50 -4.33 -0.33
C ILE A 222 2.90 -4.68 -0.83
N THR A 223 3.86 -4.78 0.07
CA THR A 223 5.27 -5.04 -0.25
C THR A 223 5.73 -6.38 0.28
N LYS A 224 6.88 -6.86 -0.21
CA LYS A 224 7.57 -8.09 0.24
C LYS A 224 6.74 -9.36 0.07
N LEU A 225 5.91 -9.41 -0.95
CA LEU A 225 5.13 -10.61 -1.28
C LEU A 225 6.00 -11.78 -1.76
N ASP A 226 7.15 -11.48 -2.35
CA ASP A 226 8.16 -12.43 -2.80
C ASP A 226 8.80 -13.23 -1.65
N GLY A 227 8.78 -12.68 -0.44
CA GLY A 227 9.37 -13.28 0.76
C GLY A 227 8.40 -14.04 1.67
N THR A 228 7.12 -14.22 1.30
CA THR A 228 6.13 -14.76 2.23
C THR A 228 5.21 -15.83 1.66
N ALA A 229 4.95 -16.88 2.45
CA ALA A 229 3.84 -17.81 2.26
C ALA A 229 2.51 -17.29 2.85
N LYS A 230 2.50 -16.06 3.40
CA LYS A 230 1.36 -15.48 4.14
C LYS A 230 0.49 -14.54 3.27
N GLY A 231 0.36 -14.84 2.00
CA GLY A 231 -0.45 -14.04 1.07
C GLY A 231 -1.92 -13.86 1.49
N GLY A 232 -2.45 -14.73 2.33
CA GLY A 232 -3.80 -14.62 2.87
C GLY A 232 -4.05 -13.38 3.72
N SER A 233 -3.00 -12.80 4.33
CA SER A 233 -3.10 -11.54 5.07
C SER A 233 -3.62 -10.39 4.19
N VAL A 234 -3.42 -10.45 2.88
CA VAL A 234 -3.95 -9.47 1.91
C VAL A 234 -5.47 -9.50 1.88
N VAL A 235 -6.08 -10.69 2.00
CA VAL A 235 -7.54 -10.86 2.11
C VAL A 235 -8.05 -10.27 3.42
N ALA A 236 -7.36 -10.54 4.53
CA ALA A 236 -7.68 -9.98 5.84
C ALA A 236 -7.58 -8.45 5.85
N LEU A 237 -6.55 -7.87 5.23
CA LEU A 237 -6.36 -6.43 5.06
C LEU A 237 -7.52 -5.77 4.31
N ARG A 238 -7.93 -6.36 3.18
CA ARG A 238 -9.02 -5.83 2.37
C ARG A 238 -10.34 -5.78 3.11
N ARG A 239 -10.55 -6.76 4.01
CA ARG A 239 -11.73 -6.82 4.88
C ARG A 239 -11.69 -5.77 6.00
N ALA A 240 -10.55 -5.59 6.63
CA ALA A 240 -10.39 -4.69 7.77
C ALA A 240 -10.45 -3.22 7.38
N VAL A 241 -9.90 -2.88 6.22
CA VAL A 241 -9.86 -1.50 5.71
C VAL A 241 -10.49 -1.46 4.31
N PRO A 242 -11.66 -0.83 4.16
CA PRO A 242 -12.45 -0.88 2.92
C PRO A 242 -11.92 0.09 1.84
N VAL A 243 -10.59 0.10 1.64
CA VAL A 243 -9.94 0.83 0.55
C VAL A 243 -9.26 -0.14 -0.41
N PRO A 244 -9.17 0.17 -1.71
CA PRO A 244 -8.62 -0.76 -2.69
C PRO A 244 -7.13 -1.00 -2.49
N ILE A 245 -6.68 -2.21 -2.79
CA ILE A 245 -5.26 -2.47 -3.00
C ILE A 245 -4.91 -1.91 -4.38
N ARG A 246 -3.93 -1.02 -4.45
CA ARG A 246 -3.50 -0.36 -5.69
C ARG A 246 -2.33 -1.08 -6.33
N PHE A 247 -1.33 -1.43 -5.51
CA PHE A 247 -0.05 -1.94 -6.00
C PHE A 247 0.47 -3.07 -5.14
N LEU A 248 1.23 -3.95 -5.80
CA LEU A 248 2.06 -4.98 -5.18
C LEU A 248 3.53 -4.67 -5.46
N GLY A 249 4.35 -4.64 -4.40
CA GLY A 249 5.81 -4.64 -4.52
C GLY A 249 6.30 -6.09 -4.55
N THR A 250 6.86 -6.50 -5.68
CA THR A 250 7.18 -7.90 -6.00
C THR A 250 8.68 -8.19 -6.09
N GLY A 251 9.52 -7.25 -5.68
CA GLY A 251 10.98 -7.38 -5.70
C GLY A 251 11.70 -6.08 -5.35
N GLU A 252 12.98 -5.97 -5.68
CA GLU A 252 13.86 -4.88 -5.25
C GLU A 252 14.15 -3.83 -6.33
N THR A 253 13.82 -4.10 -7.60
CA THR A 253 14.08 -3.15 -8.71
C THR A 253 13.01 -2.05 -8.78
N LEU A 254 13.29 -0.96 -9.50
CA LEU A 254 12.34 0.14 -9.69
C LEU A 254 11.09 -0.27 -10.47
N GLU A 255 11.19 -1.30 -11.28
CA GLU A 255 10.12 -1.86 -12.10
C GLU A 255 9.21 -2.82 -11.31
N ASP A 256 9.64 -3.31 -10.12
CA ASP A 256 8.90 -4.28 -9.31
C ASP A 256 7.77 -3.62 -8.50
N LEU A 257 6.89 -2.90 -9.19
CA LEU A 257 5.64 -2.34 -8.66
C LEU A 257 4.51 -2.65 -9.65
N GLU A 258 3.78 -3.72 -9.38
CA GLU A 258 2.67 -4.17 -10.22
C GLU A 258 1.35 -3.54 -9.77
N LEU A 259 0.44 -3.28 -10.73
CA LEU A 259 -0.96 -3.02 -10.41
C LEU A 259 -1.59 -4.27 -9.80
N PHE A 260 -2.39 -4.08 -8.77
CA PHE A 260 -3.11 -5.18 -8.15
C PHE A 260 -4.22 -5.69 -9.06
N ASP A 261 -4.15 -6.97 -9.39
CA ASP A 261 -5.19 -7.72 -10.07
C ASP A 261 -5.71 -8.82 -9.13
N PRO A 262 -6.97 -8.73 -8.65
CA PRO A 262 -7.51 -9.69 -7.69
C PRO A 262 -7.62 -11.12 -8.25
N VAL A 263 -7.87 -11.27 -9.56
CA VAL A 263 -7.97 -12.59 -10.20
C VAL A 263 -6.59 -13.25 -10.26
N ARG A 264 -5.61 -12.52 -10.79
CA ARG A 264 -4.23 -13.01 -10.87
C ARG A 264 -3.65 -13.29 -9.48
N PHE A 265 -3.97 -12.45 -8.49
CA PHE A 265 -3.51 -12.64 -7.12
C PHE A 265 -4.14 -13.88 -6.48
N ALA A 266 -5.48 -14.05 -6.58
CA ALA A 266 -6.19 -15.22 -6.06
C ALA A 266 -5.68 -16.52 -6.69
N HIS A 267 -5.47 -16.54 -8.01
CA HIS A 267 -4.90 -17.69 -8.72
C HIS A 267 -3.52 -18.07 -8.16
N ARG A 268 -2.60 -17.10 -8.03
CA ARG A 268 -1.27 -17.35 -7.42
C ARG A 268 -1.38 -17.87 -5.99
N LEU A 269 -2.22 -17.24 -5.17
CA LEU A 269 -2.40 -17.59 -3.76
C LEU A 269 -2.92 -19.02 -3.58
N VAL A 270 -3.80 -19.49 -4.46
CA VAL A 270 -4.42 -20.81 -4.37
C VAL A 270 -3.60 -21.88 -5.08
N SER A 271 -2.94 -21.58 -6.22
CA SER A 271 -2.23 -22.55 -7.08
C SER A 271 -0.76 -22.72 -6.75
N GLU A 272 -0.08 -21.69 -6.21
CA GLU A 272 1.33 -21.67 -5.83
C GLU A 272 1.53 -21.91 -4.32
#